data_f83093e0c17becf980d47301311ced7e
#
_entry.id   f83093e0c17becf980d47301311ced7e
#
_cell.length_a   1.000
_cell.length_b   1.000
_cell.length_c   1.000
_cell.angle_alpha   90.00
_cell.angle_beta   90.00
_cell.angle_gamma   90.00
#
_symmetry.space_group_name_H-M   'P 1'
#
loop_
_entity.id
_entity.type
_entity.pdbx_description
1 polymer ?
#
loop_
_entity_poly.entity_id
_entity_poly.type
_entity_poly.pdbx_seq_one_letter_code
_entity_poly.pdbx_strand_id
1 'polypeptide(L)'
;MTEVTPSGTYRRTEREWREEIVRVCRLMWEKDFVAASDGNVSVRLGPDRFLVTPSGFSKGHLRPDQLLVIDWDVNVIGPLYGPNRALRPSSEIILHLEAYRRRPDIRSVVHAHPPMAVALSIAGISLAQCILPEVVMTLGLIPTTQYATPASPEGAEVIAGIIEHYDALILQRHGSVTVGESPWKAYLKLEKLEHTALITKTLVELGRLNPMKPEEAAKAVHWREERGLLNPVQAHELCNVCDVCPLK
;
A
#
# COMPACT_ATOMS: atom_id res chain seq x y z
N MET A 1 -12.14 25.76 10.63
CA MET A 1 -13.50 25.33 11.05
C MET A 1 -13.70 23.94 10.48
N THR A 2 -13.84 22.93 11.30
CA THR A 2 -14.09 21.53 10.92
C THR A 2 -15.57 21.39 10.60
N GLU A 3 -15.92 21.12 9.33
CA GLU A 3 -17.29 20.79 8.93
C GLU A 3 -17.66 19.40 9.46
N VAL A 4 -18.64 19.35 10.35
CA VAL A 4 -19.26 18.09 10.81
C VAL A 4 -20.38 17.74 9.83
N THR A 5 -20.30 16.54 9.21
CA THR A 5 -21.39 16.04 8.37
C THR A 5 -22.61 15.67 9.23
N PRO A 6 -23.85 15.62 8.67
CA PRO A 6 -25.07 15.22 9.40
C PRO A 6 -24.99 13.83 10.06
N SER A 7 -24.03 12.99 9.67
CA SER A 7 -23.75 11.66 10.23
C SER A 7 -22.75 11.66 11.40
N GLY A 8 -22.29 12.83 11.87
CA GLY A 8 -21.32 12.95 12.97
C GLY A 8 -19.87 12.53 12.61
N THR A 9 -19.59 12.21 11.37
CA THR A 9 -18.24 11.88 10.90
C THR A 9 -17.44 13.15 10.64
N TYR A 10 -16.34 13.34 11.36
CA TYR A 10 -15.39 14.44 11.12
C TYR A 10 -14.81 14.33 9.71
N ARG A 11 -15.15 15.26 8.84
CA ARG A 11 -14.55 15.38 7.50
C ARG A 11 -13.20 16.07 7.65
N ARG A 12 -12.10 15.33 7.45
CA ARG A 12 -10.75 15.88 7.49
C ARG A 12 -10.57 16.95 6.42
N THR A 13 -9.92 18.04 6.79
CA THR A 13 -9.54 19.14 5.89
C THR A 13 -8.36 18.72 5.00
N GLU A 14 -8.15 19.41 3.87
CA GLU A 14 -6.99 19.20 3.02
C GLU A 14 -5.67 19.43 3.79
N ARG A 15 -5.66 20.39 4.74
CA ARG A 15 -4.51 20.65 5.60
C ARG A 15 -4.14 19.42 6.45
N GLU A 16 -5.10 18.80 7.09
CA GLU A 16 -4.89 17.60 7.90
C GLU A 16 -4.36 16.42 7.06
N TRP A 17 -4.83 16.28 5.80
CA TRP A 17 -4.30 15.28 4.89
C TRP A 17 -2.85 15.58 4.47
N ARG A 18 -2.49 16.84 4.24
CA ARG A 18 -1.13 17.26 3.94
C ARG A 18 -0.17 16.92 5.10
N GLU A 19 -0.57 17.23 6.32
CA GLU A 19 0.19 16.94 7.53
C GLU A 19 0.36 15.42 7.74
N GLU A 20 -0.67 14.61 7.50
CA GLU A 20 -0.60 13.15 7.61
C GLU A 20 0.29 12.52 6.51
N ILE A 21 0.21 12.97 5.26
CA ILE A 21 1.12 12.51 4.19
C ILE A 21 2.57 12.77 4.58
N VAL A 22 2.90 14.00 5.02
CA VAL A 22 4.27 14.36 5.41
C VAL A 22 4.75 13.51 6.58
N ARG A 23 3.90 13.26 7.57
CA ARG A 23 4.21 12.38 8.69
C ARG A 23 4.52 10.96 8.21
N VAL A 24 3.70 10.39 7.34
CA VAL A 24 3.90 9.05 6.77
C VAL A 24 5.18 8.99 5.95
N CYS A 25 5.42 9.99 5.09
CA CYS A 25 6.65 10.09 4.31
C CYS A 25 7.90 10.09 5.20
N ARG A 26 7.87 10.83 6.32
CA ARG A 26 8.97 10.85 7.29
C ARG A 26 9.19 9.48 7.93
N LEU A 27 8.13 8.79 8.35
CA LEU A 27 8.22 7.45 8.92
C LEU A 27 8.78 6.44 7.90
N MET A 28 8.37 6.52 6.63
CA MET A 28 8.95 5.69 5.57
C MET A 28 10.46 5.91 5.42
N TRP A 29 10.91 7.15 5.55
CA TRP A 29 12.33 7.49 5.50
C TRP A 29 13.07 7.04 6.75
N GLU A 30 12.54 7.27 7.95
CA GLU A 30 13.13 6.86 9.24
C GLU A 30 13.25 5.34 9.39
N LYS A 31 12.41 4.58 8.70
CA LYS A 31 12.38 3.11 8.70
C LYS A 31 13.15 2.49 7.52
N ASP A 32 13.84 3.30 6.73
CA ASP A 32 14.56 2.87 5.52
C ASP A 32 13.67 2.16 4.48
N PHE A 33 12.36 2.49 4.45
CA PHE A 33 11.45 1.95 3.44
C PHE A 33 11.55 2.68 2.10
N VAL A 34 12.27 3.79 2.06
CA VAL A 34 12.56 4.58 0.86
C VAL A 34 13.98 5.13 0.91
N ALA A 35 14.64 5.16 -0.24
CA ALA A 35 15.96 5.75 -0.41
C ALA A 35 15.86 7.00 -1.30
N ALA A 36 16.79 7.94 -1.17
CA ALA A 36 16.89 9.14 -1.99
C ALA A 36 15.53 9.85 -2.19
N SER A 37 15.00 9.85 -3.42
CA SER A 37 13.70 10.44 -3.78
C SER A 37 12.61 9.40 -4.02
N ASP A 38 12.87 8.13 -3.75
CA ASP A 38 11.97 7.01 -4.02
C ASP A 38 10.69 7.04 -3.18
N GLY A 39 9.70 6.26 -3.64
CA GLY A 39 8.41 6.15 -3.00
C GLY A 39 7.52 7.37 -3.15
N ASN A 40 6.25 7.20 -2.91
CA ASN A 40 5.25 8.26 -3.00
C ASN A 40 3.99 7.92 -2.21
N VAL A 41 3.24 8.95 -1.84
CA VAL A 41 2.00 8.84 -1.07
C VAL A 41 0.96 9.74 -1.70
N SER A 42 -0.28 9.26 -1.77
CA SER A 42 -1.41 10.06 -2.23
C SER A 42 -2.67 9.89 -1.39
N VAL A 43 -3.56 10.87 -1.51
CA VAL A 43 -4.91 10.86 -0.90
C VAL A 43 -5.93 11.32 -1.93
N ARG A 44 -7.03 10.58 -2.08
CA ARG A 44 -8.20 11.02 -2.83
C ARG A 44 -8.99 12.02 -2.01
N LEU A 45 -9.00 13.30 -2.42
CA LEU A 45 -9.74 14.38 -1.79
C LEU A 45 -11.20 14.44 -2.25
N GLY A 46 -11.46 13.99 -3.47
CA GLY A 46 -12.78 14.03 -4.11
C GLY A 46 -12.82 13.17 -5.37
N PRO A 47 -13.93 13.24 -6.14
CA PRO A 47 -14.11 12.40 -7.33
C PRO A 47 -13.00 12.54 -8.37
N ASP A 48 -12.51 13.76 -8.56
CA ASP A 48 -11.46 14.12 -9.54
C ASP A 48 -10.38 15.01 -8.89
N ARG A 49 -10.00 14.68 -7.67
CA ARG A 49 -8.97 15.44 -6.92
C ARG A 49 -8.12 14.52 -6.07
N PHE A 50 -6.81 14.55 -6.30
CA PHE A 50 -5.83 13.72 -5.59
C PHE A 50 -4.71 14.59 -5.05
N LEU A 51 -4.45 14.53 -3.76
CA LEU A 51 -3.31 15.14 -3.11
C LEU A 51 -2.13 14.17 -3.19
N VAL A 52 -1.00 14.63 -3.73
CA VAL A 52 0.12 13.76 -4.10
C VAL A 52 1.46 14.34 -3.71
N THR A 53 2.43 13.48 -3.46
CA THR A 53 3.82 13.87 -3.24
C THR A 53 4.48 14.29 -4.56
N PRO A 54 5.37 15.32 -4.55
CA PRO A 54 6.11 15.74 -5.72
C PRO A 54 7.26 14.78 -6.05
N SER A 55 7.69 14.78 -7.30
CA SER A 55 8.90 14.10 -7.78
C SER A 55 10.18 14.78 -7.28
N GLY A 56 11.25 14.00 -7.10
CA GLY A 56 12.60 14.51 -6.83
C GLY A 56 12.85 14.95 -5.38
N PHE A 57 11.95 14.62 -4.44
CA PHE A 57 12.12 14.98 -3.01
C PHE A 57 12.35 13.75 -2.15
N SER A 58 13.33 13.86 -1.24
CA SER A 58 13.46 12.91 -0.14
C SER A 58 12.22 12.97 0.75
N LYS A 59 11.64 11.80 1.04
CA LYS A 59 10.41 11.68 1.84
C LYS A 59 10.60 12.16 3.28
N GLY A 60 11.82 12.07 3.82
CA GLY A 60 12.15 12.57 5.16
C GLY A 60 12.09 14.10 5.30
N HIS A 61 12.15 14.84 4.19
CA HIS A 61 12.29 16.30 4.18
C HIS A 61 11.12 17.03 3.49
N LEU A 62 10.05 16.33 3.16
CA LEU A 62 8.85 16.95 2.58
C LEU A 62 8.14 17.86 3.58
N ARG A 63 7.56 18.95 3.04
CA ARG A 63 6.70 19.87 3.77
C ARG A 63 5.28 19.86 3.19
N PRO A 64 4.25 20.18 4.01
CA PRO A 64 2.86 20.16 3.55
C PRO A 64 2.57 21.08 2.36
N ASP A 65 3.28 22.22 2.26
CA ASP A 65 3.17 23.21 1.19
C ASP A 65 3.79 22.78 -0.15
N GLN A 66 4.55 21.69 -0.17
CA GLN A 66 5.14 21.11 -1.37
C GLN A 66 4.24 20.07 -2.06
N LEU A 67 3.21 19.58 -1.38
CA LEU A 67 2.28 18.61 -1.96
C LEU A 67 1.42 19.28 -3.04
N LEU A 68 1.08 18.50 -4.08
CA LEU A 68 0.32 18.94 -5.24
C LEU A 68 -1.09 18.35 -5.21
N VAL A 69 -2.06 19.07 -5.79
CA VAL A 69 -3.39 18.53 -6.09
C VAL A 69 -3.49 18.34 -7.60
N ILE A 70 -3.85 17.12 -8.02
CA ILE A 70 -3.98 16.74 -9.43
C ILE A 70 -5.39 16.19 -9.72
N ASP A 71 -5.74 16.14 -11.01
CA ASP A 71 -6.89 15.44 -11.56
C ASP A 71 -6.51 14.02 -12.07
N TRP A 72 -7.46 13.33 -12.71
CA TRP A 72 -7.24 12.02 -13.31
C TRP A 72 -6.22 12.00 -14.47
N ASP A 73 -6.04 13.13 -15.15
CA ASP A 73 -5.12 13.30 -16.26
C ASP A 73 -3.72 13.77 -15.80
N VAL A 74 -3.50 13.78 -14.48
CA VAL A 74 -2.25 14.22 -13.83
C VAL A 74 -1.99 15.72 -14.01
N ASN A 75 -2.98 16.51 -14.42
CA ASN A 75 -2.85 17.97 -14.43
C ASN A 75 -2.85 18.51 -13.00
N VAL A 76 -1.97 19.47 -12.71
CA VAL A 76 -1.97 20.16 -11.43
C VAL A 76 -3.11 21.18 -11.42
N ILE A 77 -4.12 20.94 -10.60
CA ILE A 77 -5.36 21.74 -10.50
C ILE A 77 -5.49 22.53 -9.18
N GLY A 78 -4.59 22.27 -8.24
CA GLY A 78 -4.54 22.96 -6.95
C GLY A 78 -3.89 24.35 -7.04
N PRO A 79 -4.02 25.14 -5.98
CA PRO A 79 -3.36 26.44 -5.93
C PRO A 79 -1.84 26.26 -5.96
N LEU A 80 -1.18 27.00 -6.88
CA LEU A 80 0.26 27.05 -7.02
C LEU A 80 0.78 28.33 -6.34
N TYR A 81 1.45 28.16 -5.23
CA TYR A 81 2.16 29.22 -4.54
C TYR A 81 3.64 28.83 -4.37
N GLY A 82 4.50 29.84 -4.14
CA GLY A 82 5.95 29.76 -4.03
C GLY A 82 6.58 28.36 -4.03
N PRO A 83 6.42 27.55 -2.96
CA PRO A 83 7.14 26.28 -2.83
C PRO A 83 6.76 25.18 -3.83
N ASN A 84 5.53 25.16 -4.35
CA ASN A 84 5.06 24.09 -5.23
C ASN A 84 4.93 24.49 -6.72
N ARG A 85 5.17 25.77 -7.06
CA ARG A 85 4.93 26.32 -8.40
C ARG A 85 5.70 25.63 -9.52
N ALA A 86 6.91 25.16 -9.22
CA ALA A 86 7.80 24.50 -10.19
C ALA A 86 7.82 22.97 -10.01
N LEU A 87 7.04 22.42 -9.07
CA LEU A 87 7.06 21.00 -8.77
C LEU A 87 6.19 20.22 -9.75
N ARG A 88 6.53 18.97 -9.93
CA ARG A 88 5.78 18.01 -10.75
C ARG A 88 5.38 16.82 -9.88
N PRO A 89 4.22 16.18 -10.14
CA PRO A 89 3.85 14.95 -9.49
C PRO A 89 4.89 13.85 -9.70
N SER A 90 4.92 12.86 -8.80
CA SER A 90 5.73 11.66 -9.01
C SER A 90 5.40 11.00 -10.35
N SER A 91 6.39 10.49 -11.07
CA SER A 91 6.19 9.74 -12.31
C SER A 91 5.39 8.45 -12.12
N GLU A 92 5.36 7.92 -10.90
CA GLU A 92 4.63 6.70 -10.55
C GLU A 92 3.20 6.95 -10.06
N ILE A 93 2.72 8.20 -10.18
CA ILE A 93 1.36 8.53 -9.74
C ILE A 93 0.27 7.77 -10.53
N ILE A 94 0.57 7.35 -11.76
CA ILE A 94 -0.33 6.54 -12.58
C ILE A 94 -0.68 5.20 -11.90
N LEU A 95 0.26 4.60 -11.16
CA LEU A 95 0.02 3.42 -10.34
C LEU A 95 -1.03 3.68 -9.25
N HIS A 96 -0.96 4.87 -8.60
CA HIS A 96 -1.95 5.26 -7.59
C HIS A 96 -3.33 5.51 -8.21
N LEU A 97 -3.38 6.16 -9.37
CA LEU A 97 -4.63 6.40 -10.07
C LEU A 97 -5.29 5.10 -10.51
N GLU A 98 -4.49 4.10 -10.96
CA GLU A 98 -5.03 2.77 -11.26
C GLU A 98 -5.60 2.10 -10.01
N ALA A 99 -4.90 2.15 -8.88
CA ALA A 99 -5.44 1.64 -7.61
C ALA A 99 -6.77 2.33 -7.24
N TYR A 100 -6.88 3.65 -7.42
CA TYR A 100 -8.12 4.38 -7.15
C TYR A 100 -9.27 4.04 -8.13
N ARG A 101 -8.96 3.69 -9.39
CA ARG A 101 -9.97 3.23 -10.36
C ARG A 101 -10.54 1.89 -9.96
N ARG A 102 -9.67 0.96 -9.54
CA ARG A 102 -10.05 -0.40 -9.15
C ARG A 102 -10.71 -0.47 -7.78
N ARG A 103 -10.34 0.44 -6.87
CA ARG A 103 -10.77 0.45 -5.46
C ARG A 103 -11.43 1.79 -5.12
N PRO A 104 -12.72 1.95 -5.39
CA PRO A 104 -13.45 3.18 -5.01
C PRO A 104 -13.58 3.37 -3.49
N ASP A 105 -13.43 2.31 -2.72
CA ASP A 105 -13.49 2.27 -1.26
C ASP A 105 -12.24 2.84 -0.58
N ILE A 106 -11.08 2.82 -1.24
CA ILE A 106 -9.85 3.34 -0.65
C ILE A 106 -9.73 4.86 -0.80
N ARG A 107 -9.03 5.47 0.13
CA ARG A 107 -8.74 6.90 0.11
C ARG A 107 -7.26 7.23 -0.02
N SER A 108 -6.37 6.31 0.30
CA SER A 108 -4.92 6.54 0.24
C SER A 108 -4.18 5.35 -0.35
N VAL A 109 -3.11 5.68 -1.07
CA VAL A 109 -2.13 4.73 -1.60
C VAL A 109 -0.75 5.15 -1.12
N VAL A 110 0.03 4.17 -0.66
CA VAL A 110 1.44 4.30 -0.29
C VAL A 110 2.25 3.35 -1.14
N HIS A 111 3.20 3.89 -1.87
CA HIS A 111 4.21 3.12 -2.60
C HIS A 111 5.59 3.36 -1.97
N ALA A 112 6.32 2.29 -1.71
CA ALA A 112 7.62 2.30 -1.06
C ALA A 112 8.51 1.18 -1.60
N HIS A 113 9.82 1.25 -1.30
CA HIS A 113 10.81 0.25 -1.68
C HIS A 113 11.40 -0.45 -0.44
N PRO A 114 10.58 -1.15 0.36
CA PRO A 114 11.02 -1.78 1.60
C PRO A 114 12.06 -2.87 1.28
N PRO A 115 13.28 -2.79 1.87
CA PRO A 115 14.43 -3.53 1.35
C PRO A 115 14.31 -5.05 1.48
N MET A 116 13.68 -5.57 2.56
CA MET A 116 13.53 -7.01 2.73
C MET A 116 12.49 -7.59 1.76
N ALA A 117 11.36 -6.91 1.58
CA ALA A 117 10.34 -7.35 0.63
C ALA A 117 10.87 -7.31 -0.81
N VAL A 118 11.60 -6.25 -1.18
CA VAL A 118 12.26 -6.18 -2.50
C VAL A 118 13.27 -7.31 -2.67
N ALA A 119 14.14 -7.55 -1.69
CA ALA A 119 15.14 -8.61 -1.75
C ALA A 119 14.51 -10.00 -1.93
N LEU A 120 13.44 -10.30 -1.19
CA LEU A 120 12.72 -11.57 -1.31
C LEU A 120 12.05 -11.71 -2.69
N SER A 121 11.49 -10.62 -3.23
CA SER A 121 10.91 -10.63 -4.59
C SER A 121 11.95 -10.94 -5.67
N ILE A 122 13.18 -10.43 -5.50
CA ILE A 122 14.31 -10.72 -6.40
C ILE A 122 14.75 -12.18 -6.26
N ALA A 123 14.76 -12.70 -5.04
CA ALA A 123 15.12 -14.09 -4.75
C ALA A 123 14.04 -15.11 -5.14
N GLY A 124 12.85 -14.64 -5.59
CA GLY A 124 11.72 -15.52 -5.93
C GLY A 124 11.04 -16.14 -4.72
N ILE A 125 11.21 -15.55 -3.52
CA ILE A 125 10.61 -16.03 -2.27
C ILE A 125 9.30 -15.27 -2.04
N SER A 126 8.20 -16.00 -2.06
CA SER A 126 6.85 -15.44 -1.90
C SER A 126 6.55 -15.08 -0.44
N LEU A 127 5.88 -13.94 -0.22
CA LEU A 127 5.23 -13.59 1.06
C LEU A 127 3.75 -14.04 1.11
N ALA A 128 3.21 -14.58 0.02
CA ALA A 128 1.88 -15.18 0.02
C ALA A 128 1.93 -16.56 0.69
N GLN A 129 2.17 -16.57 2.00
CA GLN A 129 2.32 -17.79 2.81
C GLN A 129 1.64 -17.61 4.18
N CYS A 130 1.10 -18.68 4.74
CA CYS A 130 0.47 -18.67 6.06
C CYS A 130 1.50 -18.94 7.15
N ILE A 131 2.35 -17.94 7.44
CA ILE A 131 3.42 -18.05 8.44
C ILE A 131 3.01 -17.36 9.75
N LEU A 132 2.41 -16.17 9.65
CA LEU A 132 2.06 -15.31 10.78
C LEU A 132 0.55 -15.16 10.88
N PRO A 133 -0.10 -15.59 11.98
CA PRO A 133 -1.54 -15.50 12.14
C PRO A 133 -2.06 -14.06 12.02
N GLU A 134 -1.37 -13.07 12.60
CA GLU A 134 -1.77 -11.67 12.50
C GLU A 134 -1.69 -11.09 11.09
N VAL A 135 -0.85 -11.65 10.21
CA VAL A 135 -0.81 -11.27 8.79
C VAL A 135 -2.01 -11.86 8.07
N VAL A 136 -2.27 -13.16 8.25
CA VAL A 136 -3.47 -13.82 7.70
C VAL A 136 -4.74 -13.11 8.16
N MET A 137 -4.84 -12.77 9.44
CA MET A 137 -6.00 -12.07 10.03
C MET A 137 -6.21 -10.68 9.40
N THR A 138 -5.17 -9.89 9.22
CA THR A 138 -5.30 -8.46 8.86
C THR A 138 -5.08 -8.15 7.39
N LEU A 139 -4.16 -8.81 6.71
CA LEU A 139 -3.85 -8.61 5.30
C LEU A 139 -4.36 -9.76 4.41
N GLY A 140 -4.49 -10.95 4.96
CA GLY A 140 -4.70 -12.18 4.20
C GLY A 140 -3.36 -12.70 3.69
N LEU A 141 -3.19 -12.72 2.38
CA LEU A 141 -1.90 -12.99 1.73
C LEU A 141 -1.28 -11.69 1.23
N ILE A 142 0.03 -11.72 0.99
CA ILE A 142 0.77 -10.60 0.38
C ILE A 142 1.30 -11.09 -0.98
N PRO A 143 0.54 -10.90 -2.07
CA PRO A 143 0.94 -11.37 -3.39
C PRO A 143 2.07 -10.53 -3.98
N THR A 144 2.83 -11.13 -4.90
CA THR A 144 3.83 -10.45 -5.72
C THR A 144 3.34 -10.41 -7.16
N THR A 145 3.44 -9.25 -7.81
CA THR A 145 3.07 -9.06 -9.22
C THR A 145 4.09 -9.76 -10.15
N GLN A 146 3.74 -9.87 -11.42
CA GLN A 146 4.77 -10.06 -12.45
C GLN A 146 5.66 -8.81 -12.53
N TYR A 147 6.84 -8.97 -13.15
CA TYR A 147 7.70 -7.81 -13.41
C TYR A 147 7.02 -6.87 -14.42
N ALA A 148 7.11 -5.59 -14.13
CA ALA A 148 6.72 -4.51 -15.03
C ALA A 148 7.68 -3.33 -14.86
N THR A 149 7.88 -2.55 -15.92
CA THR A 149 8.78 -1.40 -15.90
C THR A 149 8.19 -0.29 -15.02
N PRO A 150 8.91 0.21 -14.01
CA PRO A 150 8.46 1.32 -13.17
C PRO A 150 8.11 2.58 -13.99
N ALA A 151 7.19 3.38 -13.47
CA ALA A 151 6.74 4.65 -14.08
C ALA A 151 6.23 4.53 -15.53
N SER A 152 5.81 3.35 -15.95
CA SER A 152 5.22 3.07 -17.27
C SER A 152 3.74 2.70 -17.16
N PRO A 153 2.98 2.73 -18.27
CA PRO A 153 1.61 2.19 -18.29
C PRO A 153 1.54 0.72 -17.84
N GLU A 154 2.49 -0.11 -18.27
CA GLU A 154 2.63 -1.50 -17.83
C GLU A 154 2.78 -1.61 -16.32
N GLY A 155 3.59 -0.72 -15.71
CA GLY A 155 3.77 -0.64 -14.26
C GLY A 155 2.49 -0.27 -13.50
N ALA A 156 1.56 0.44 -14.12
CA ALA A 156 0.25 0.71 -13.54
C ALA A 156 -0.71 -0.47 -13.73
N GLU A 157 -0.71 -1.10 -14.90
CA GLU A 157 -1.61 -2.20 -15.24
C GLU A 157 -1.31 -3.48 -14.44
N VAL A 158 -0.05 -3.73 -14.10
CA VAL A 158 0.37 -4.97 -13.42
C VAL A 158 -0.30 -5.18 -12.07
N ILE A 159 -0.80 -4.12 -11.42
CA ILE A 159 -1.52 -4.23 -10.16
C ILE A 159 -3.02 -4.49 -10.32
N ALA A 160 -3.59 -4.27 -11.52
CA ALA A 160 -5.04 -4.14 -11.73
C ALA A 160 -5.84 -5.32 -11.14
N GLY A 161 -5.50 -6.56 -11.53
CA GLY A 161 -6.23 -7.75 -11.07
C GLY A 161 -5.93 -8.14 -9.63
N ILE A 162 -4.86 -7.61 -9.03
CA ILE A 162 -4.44 -7.96 -7.66
C ILE A 162 -5.00 -6.95 -6.67
N ILE A 163 -4.87 -5.64 -6.96
CA ILE A 163 -5.27 -4.58 -6.04
C ILE A 163 -6.78 -4.57 -5.73
N GLU A 164 -7.61 -5.14 -6.59
CA GLU A 164 -9.05 -5.32 -6.36
C GLU A 164 -9.33 -6.19 -5.13
N HIS A 165 -8.42 -7.08 -4.79
CA HIS A 165 -8.61 -8.10 -3.77
C HIS A 165 -7.68 -7.97 -2.56
N TYR A 166 -6.56 -7.25 -2.70
CA TYR A 166 -5.53 -7.15 -1.67
C TYR A 166 -5.21 -5.71 -1.32
N ASP A 167 -4.99 -5.46 -0.04
CA ASP A 167 -4.62 -4.14 0.48
C ASP A 167 -3.10 -3.91 0.55
N ALA A 168 -2.32 -4.95 0.34
CA ALA A 168 -0.86 -4.92 0.32
C ALA A 168 -0.34 -5.90 -0.73
N LEU A 169 0.56 -5.46 -1.58
CA LEU A 169 1.19 -6.28 -2.61
C LEU A 169 2.63 -5.84 -2.87
N ILE A 170 3.42 -6.75 -3.41
CA ILE A 170 4.81 -6.51 -3.81
C ILE A 170 4.86 -6.36 -5.33
N LEU A 171 5.54 -5.33 -5.80
CA LEU A 171 5.94 -5.16 -7.19
C LEU A 171 7.27 -5.89 -7.39
N GLN A 172 7.30 -6.91 -8.23
CA GLN A 172 8.49 -7.73 -8.42
C GLN A 172 9.70 -6.88 -8.80
N ARG A 173 10.82 -7.02 -8.06
CA ARG A 173 12.09 -6.31 -8.24
C ARG A 173 12.02 -4.79 -8.11
N HIS A 174 10.96 -4.26 -7.51
CA HIS A 174 10.75 -2.82 -7.47
C HIS A 174 10.41 -2.33 -6.05
N GLY A 175 9.26 -2.70 -5.54
CA GLY A 175 8.78 -2.15 -4.27
C GLY A 175 7.49 -2.80 -3.80
N SER A 176 6.67 -2.01 -3.11
CA SER A 176 5.37 -2.44 -2.60
C SER A 176 4.31 -1.36 -2.81
N VAL A 177 3.06 -1.79 -2.89
CA VAL A 177 1.89 -0.90 -2.86
C VAL A 177 0.99 -1.32 -1.71
N THR A 178 0.60 -0.37 -0.89
CA THR A 178 -0.39 -0.58 0.17
C THR A 178 -1.47 0.48 0.12
N VAL A 179 -2.71 0.08 0.44
CA VAL A 179 -3.88 0.95 0.32
C VAL A 179 -4.68 0.99 1.62
N GLY A 180 -5.44 2.06 1.82
CA GLY A 180 -6.26 2.22 3.01
C GLY A 180 -7.18 3.43 2.98
N GLU A 181 -7.96 3.59 4.04
CA GLU A 181 -8.84 4.73 4.27
C GLU A 181 -8.10 6.04 4.62
N SER A 182 -6.79 5.94 4.92
CA SER A 182 -5.91 7.08 5.17
C SER A 182 -4.44 6.72 4.92
N PRO A 183 -3.53 7.70 4.76
CA PRO A 183 -2.09 7.47 4.66
C PRO A 183 -1.55 6.64 5.83
N TRP A 184 -2.02 6.93 7.04
CA TRP A 184 -1.64 6.18 8.23
C TRP A 184 -2.04 4.71 8.15
N LYS A 185 -3.27 4.41 7.72
CA LYS A 185 -3.75 3.02 7.61
C LYS A 185 -3.03 2.25 6.49
N ALA A 186 -2.71 2.89 5.38
CA ALA A 186 -1.90 2.30 4.32
C ALA A 186 -0.45 2.05 4.79
N TYR A 187 0.14 3.01 5.53
CA TYR A 187 1.47 2.88 6.11
C TYR A 187 1.59 1.71 7.10
N LEU A 188 0.60 1.52 7.97
CA LEU A 188 0.62 0.38 8.91
C LEU A 188 0.64 -0.98 8.18
N LYS A 189 0.03 -1.05 6.98
CA LYS A 189 0.10 -2.25 6.14
C LYS A 189 1.48 -2.42 5.49
N LEU A 190 2.11 -1.32 5.08
CA LEU A 190 3.50 -1.32 4.60
C LEU A 190 4.46 -1.80 5.70
N GLU A 191 4.33 -1.26 6.92
CA GLU A 191 5.18 -1.67 8.05
C GLU A 191 4.99 -3.17 8.36
N LYS A 192 3.77 -3.66 8.35
CA LYS A 192 3.47 -5.09 8.53
C LYS A 192 4.04 -5.95 7.39
N LEU A 193 3.94 -5.50 6.14
CA LEU A 193 4.51 -6.17 4.98
C LEU A 193 6.01 -6.34 5.12
N GLU A 194 6.75 -5.28 5.43
CA GLU A 194 8.19 -5.34 5.58
C GLU A 194 8.63 -6.16 6.81
N HIS A 195 7.89 -6.04 7.91
CA HIS A 195 8.13 -6.89 9.09
C HIS A 195 7.95 -8.38 8.77
N THR A 196 6.93 -8.73 7.98
CA THR A 196 6.73 -10.10 7.48
C THR A 196 7.89 -10.55 6.60
N ALA A 197 8.37 -9.66 5.73
CA ALA A 197 9.52 -9.94 4.86
C ALA A 197 10.80 -10.19 5.68
N LEU A 198 11.06 -9.41 6.71
CA LEU A 198 12.20 -9.60 7.61
C LEU A 198 12.13 -10.94 8.34
N ILE A 199 10.98 -11.33 8.86
CA ILE A 199 10.77 -12.63 9.50
C ILE A 199 10.98 -13.75 8.48
N THR A 200 10.39 -13.65 7.30
CA THR A 200 10.53 -14.66 6.23
C THR A 200 11.99 -14.84 5.83
N LYS A 201 12.73 -13.74 5.63
CA LYS A 201 14.18 -13.77 5.37
C LYS A 201 14.91 -14.55 6.45
N THR A 202 14.64 -14.22 7.71
CA THR A 202 15.30 -14.89 8.86
C THR A 202 14.99 -16.39 8.89
N LEU A 203 13.75 -16.79 8.60
CA LEU A 203 13.35 -18.21 8.54
C LEU A 203 14.07 -18.96 7.40
N VAL A 204 14.24 -18.31 6.25
CA VAL A 204 15.00 -18.85 5.11
C VAL A 204 16.47 -19.03 5.48
N GLU A 205 17.09 -18.06 6.16
CA GLU A 205 18.47 -18.15 6.64
C GLU A 205 18.67 -19.27 7.68
N LEU A 206 17.66 -19.49 8.53
CA LEU A 206 17.65 -20.61 9.49
C LEU A 206 17.39 -21.98 8.84
N GLY A 207 17.04 -21.99 7.54
CA GLY A 207 16.69 -23.22 6.81
C GLY A 207 15.39 -23.88 7.30
N ARG A 208 14.49 -23.14 7.96
CA ARG A 208 13.28 -23.66 8.60
C ARG A 208 12.07 -22.77 8.35
N LEU A 209 11.61 -22.73 7.12
CA LEU A 209 10.34 -22.09 6.79
C LEU A 209 9.19 -23.07 7.07
N ASN A 210 8.55 -22.95 8.24
CA ASN A 210 7.41 -23.77 8.65
C ASN A 210 6.13 -22.93 8.59
N PRO A 211 5.25 -23.12 7.60
CA PRO A 211 3.91 -22.54 7.61
C PRO A 211 3.08 -23.04 8.80
N MET A 212 2.07 -22.27 9.17
CA MET A 212 1.07 -22.70 10.14
C MET A 212 0.41 -24.01 9.69
N LYS A 213 0.07 -24.86 10.65
CA LYS A 213 -0.76 -26.04 10.35
C LYS A 213 -2.15 -25.60 9.87
N PRO A 214 -2.84 -26.43 9.05
CA PRO A 214 -4.18 -26.10 8.56
C PRO A 214 -5.17 -25.68 9.66
N GLU A 215 -5.13 -26.36 10.83
CA GLU A 215 -6.02 -26.05 11.95
C GLU A 215 -5.71 -24.68 12.61
N GLU A 216 -4.45 -24.23 12.56
CA GLU A 216 -4.02 -22.94 13.08
C GLU A 216 -4.40 -21.84 12.09
N ALA A 217 -4.14 -22.06 10.80
CA ALA A 217 -4.51 -21.15 9.73
C ALA A 217 -6.02 -20.96 9.64
N ALA A 218 -6.82 -22.03 9.83
CA ALA A 218 -8.28 -21.98 9.84
C ALA A 218 -8.84 -21.00 10.88
N LYS A 219 -8.23 -20.90 12.06
CA LYS A 219 -8.65 -19.94 13.09
C LYS A 219 -8.44 -18.50 12.64
N ALA A 220 -7.30 -18.20 11.98
CA ALA A 220 -7.00 -16.86 11.47
C ALA A 220 -7.92 -16.49 10.30
N VAL A 221 -8.24 -17.44 9.41
CA VAL A 221 -9.18 -17.26 8.29
C VAL A 221 -10.60 -17.01 8.81
N HIS A 222 -11.07 -17.83 9.76
CA HIS A 222 -12.38 -17.65 10.39
C HIS A 222 -12.53 -16.27 11.05
N TRP A 223 -11.49 -15.79 11.73
CA TRP A 223 -11.46 -14.43 12.29
C TRP A 223 -11.69 -13.34 11.23
N ARG A 224 -11.14 -13.51 10.01
CA ARG A 224 -11.38 -12.59 8.88
C ARG A 224 -12.81 -12.68 8.38
N GLU A 225 -13.33 -13.89 8.25
CA GLU A 225 -14.69 -14.16 7.77
C GLU A 225 -15.73 -13.49 8.67
N GLU A 226 -15.64 -13.69 10.00
CA GLU A 226 -16.52 -13.05 10.98
C GLU A 226 -16.55 -11.52 10.90
N ARG A 227 -15.49 -10.89 10.35
CA ARG A 227 -15.34 -9.43 10.21
C ARG A 227 -15.60 -8.91 8.81
N GLY A 228 -16.04 -9.78 7.90
CA GLY A 228 -16.31 -9.41 6.52
C GLY A 228 -15.06 -8.96 5.74
N LEU A 229 -13.87 -9.40 6.18
CA LEU A 229 -12.59 -9.04 5.56
C LEU A 229 -12.14 -10.06 4.50
N LEU A 230 -12.89 -11.13 4.33
CA LEU A 230 -12.58 -12.20 3.40
C LEU A 230 -13.42 -12.04 2.13
N ASN A 231 -12.77 -11.84 0.98
CA ASN A 231 -13.43 -11.89 -0.31
C ASN A 231 -13.26 -13.27 -0.98
N PRO A 232 -14.09 -13.64 -1.98
CA PRO A 232 -14.05 -14.97 -2.62
C PRO A 232 -12.70 -15.33 -3.23
N VAL A 233 -11.98 -14.37 -3.81
CA VAL A 233 -10.65 -14.59 -4.42
C VAL A 233 -9.64 -14.95 -3.35
N GLN A 234 -9.59 -14.16 -2.27
CA GLN A 234 -8.72 -14.46 -1.13
C GLN A 234 -9.06 -15.81 -0.47
N ALA A 235 -10.35 -16.14 -0.36
CA ALA A 235 -10.79 -17.43 0.17
C ALA A 235 -10.24 -18.60 -0.66
N HIS A 236 -10.31 -18.48 -1.99
CA HIS A 236 -9.79 -19.49 -2.90
C HIS A 236 -8.26 -19.63 -2.79
N GLU A 237 -7.54 -18.51 -2.75
CA GLU A 237 -6.07 -18.53 -2.62
C GLU A 237 -5.60 -19.06 -1.27
N LEU A 238 -6.27 -18.71 -0.18
CA LEU A 238 -6.00 -19.27 1.15
C LEU A 238 -6.22 -20.77 1.19
N CYS A 239 -7.21 -21.28 0.45
CA CYS A 239 -7.42 -22.71 0.28
C CYS A 239 -6.19 -23.40 -0.37
N ASN A 240 -5.64 -22.78 -1.41
CA ASN A 240 -4.50 -23.34 -2.15
C ASN A 240 -3.16 -23.22 -1.40
N VAL A 241 -2.96 -22.13 -0.65
CA VAL A 241 -1.68 -21.79 -0.01
C VAL A 241 -1.59 -22.34 1.42
N CYS A 242 -2.71 -22.33 2.16
CA CYS A 242 -2.75 -22.70 3.58
C CYS A 242 -3.45 -24.02 3.84
N ASP A 243 -3.93 -24.70 2.80
CA ASP A 243 -4.78 -25.90 2.91
C ASP A 243 -6.04 -25.67 3.78
N VAL A 244 -6.56 -24.45 3.79
CA VAL A 244 -7.75 -24.03 4.53
C VAL A 244 -8.82 -23.53 3.58
N CYS A 245 -9.86 -24.31 3.39
CA CYS A 245 -10.98 -23.95 2.52
C CYS A 245 -12.17 -23.44 3.35
N PRO A 246 -12.34 -22.12 3.49
CA PRO A 246 -13.44 -21.54 4.27
C PRO A 246 -14.83 -21.73 3.64
N LEU A 247 -14.87 -22.17 2.38
CA LEU A 247 -16.10 -22.35 1.60
C LEU A 247 -16.60 -23.81 1.56
N LYS A 248 -16.18 -24.66 2.49
CA LYS A 248 -16.69 -26.03 2.64
C LYS A 248 -17.72 -26.12 3.73
#